data_112e2a6de522a2b8f72a1a4158e85335
#
_entry.id   112e2a6de522a2b8f72a1a4158e85335
#
_cell.length_a   1.000
_cell.length_b   1.000
_cell.length_c   1.000
_cell.angle_alpha   90.00
_cell.angle_beta   90.00
_cell.angle_gamma   90.00
#
_symmetry.space_group_name_H-M   'P 1'
#
loop_
_entity.id
_entity.type
_entity.pdbx_description
1 polymer ?
#
loop_
_entity_poly.entity_id
_entity_poly.type
_entity_poly.pdbx_seq_one_letter_code
_entity_poly.pdbx_strand_id
1 'polypeptide(L)'
;MAIVKSKRDLRAGILSAAETLLRKRGLGGLTTRAIAREVPCSEGAIYVHFKDRLDLVLSVLQESLPEMLVPLHALEAKVGTGTPEKNLKAAVTGLLRFHGRVMPMLCSLSMEEELLVRFRRSLEDAGKGPDRGIATLAQYIEQEQALGRIESAVDALTAAGALMAGSFFHCFTSQLLGDENPMDVESLVTLAIKK
;
A
#
# COMPACT_ATOMS: atom_id res chain seq x y z
N MET A 1 -0.61 9.24 38.17
CA MET A 1 -1.82 9.77 37.47
C MET A 1 -1.86 9.11 36.09
N ALA A 2 -2.69 8.09 35.87
CA ALA A 2 -2.84 7.45 34.56
C ALA A 2 -3.61 8.43 33.64
N ILE A 3 -2.95 8.91 32.60
CA ILE A 3 -3.59 9.68 31.52
C ILE A 3 -4.62 8.75 30.88
N VAL A 4 -5.89 9.03 31.06
CA VAL A 4 -6.98 8.34 30.34
C VAL A 4 -6.78 8.68 28.85
N LYS A 5 -6.12 7.78 28.11
CA LYS A 5 -6.02 7.87 26.66
C LYS A 5 -7.44 7.90 26.10
N SER A 6 -7.73 8.85 25.22
CA SER A 6 -9.03 8.93 24.55
C SER A 6 -9.30 7.62 23.79
N LYS A 7 -10.57 7.27 23.52
CA LYS A 7 -10.92 6.10 22.67
C LYS A 7 -10.17 6.12 21.34
N ARG A 8 -9.95 7.31 20.78
CA ARG A 8 -9.24 7.53 19.52
C ARG A 8 -7.76 7.18 19.64
N ASP A 9 -7.12 7.59 20.76
CA ASP A 9 -5.71 7.30 21.02
C ASP A 9 -5.47 5.80 21.23
N LEU A 10 -6.40 5.11 21.88
CA LEU A 10 -6.31 3.67 22.08
C LEU A 10 -6.44 2.91 20.75
N ARG A 11 -7.40 3.28 19.88
CA ARG A 11 -7.55 2.67 18.55
C ARG A 11 -6.29 2.84 17.71
N ALA A 12 -5.72 4.03 17.68
CA ALA A 12 -4.47 4.30 16.95
C ALA A 12 -3.30 3.49 17.52
N GLY A 13 -3.18 3.37 18.84
CA GLY A 13 -2.18 2.54 19.50
C GLY A 13 -2.31 1.06 19.13
N ILE A 14 -3.54 0.52 19.12
CA ILE A 14 -3.81 -0.87 18.70
C ILE A 14 -3.40 -1.09 17.25
N LEU A 15 -3.73 -0.18 16.33
CA LEU A 15 -3.35 -0.28 14.92
C LEU A 15 -1.84 -0.25 14.72
N SER A 16 -1.12 0.65 15.39
CA SER A 16 0.34 0.73 15.35
C SER A 16 1.01 -0.55 15.87
N ALA A 17 0.49 -1.12 16.96
CA ALA A 17 0.96 -2.39 17.50
C ALA A 17 0.67 -3.55 16.54
N ALA A 18 -0.54 -3.59 15.96
CA ALA A 18 -0.95 -4.60 14.99
C ALA A 18 -0.05 -4.56 13.74
N GLU A 19 0.22 -3.40 13.18
CA GLU A 19 1.14 -3.22 12.05
C GLU A 19 2.54 -3.74 12.38
N THR A 20 3.06 -3.38 13.55
CA THR A 20 4.37 -3.84 14.02
C THR A 20 4.44 -5.35 14.14
N LEU A 21 3.40 -5.98 14.70
CA LEU A 21 3.30 -7.43 14.83
C LEU A 21 3.19 -8.11 13.47
N LEU A 22 2.34 -7.59 12.57
CA LEU A 22 2.21 -8.09 11.20
C LEU A 22 3.54 -8.07 10.45
N ARG A 23 4.28 -6.97 10.56
CA ARG A 23 5.59 -6.84 9.90
C ARG A 23 6.64 -7.79 10.48
N LYS A 24 6.68 -7.97 11.80
CA LYS A 24 7.70 -8.80 12.47
C LYS A 24 7.38 -10.29 12.51
N ARG A 25 6.12 -10.67 12.57
CA ARG A 25 5.67 -12.04 12.90
C ARG A 25 4.57 -12.56 11.98
N GLY A 26 4.20 -11.78 10.95
CA GLY A 26 3.09 -12.12 10.06
C GLY A 26 1.74 -12.21 10.79
N LEU A 27 0.75 -12.78 10.11
CA LEU A 27 -0.59 -12.96 10.68
C LEU A 27 -0.59 -13.89 11.90
N GLY A 28 0.25 -14.93 11.92
CA GLY A 28 0.36 -15.84 13.08
C GLY A 28 0.73 -15.12 14.38
N GLY A 29 1.47 -14.02 14.30
CA GLY A 29 1.84 -13.19 15.45
C GLY A 29 0.76 -12.17 15.88
N LEU A 30 -0.26 -11.96 15.06
CA LEU A 30 -1.33 -10.98 15.32
C LEU A 30 -2.39 -11.60 16.24
N THR A 31 -2.17 -11.54 17.53
CA THR A 31 -3.11 -11.99 18.56
C THR A 31 -3.49 -10.85 19.49
N THR A 32 -4.72 -10.87 20.04
CA THR A 32 -5.16 -9.88 21.04
C THR A 32 -4.21 -9.78 22.21
N ARG A 33 -3.70 -10.91 22.67
CA ARG A 33 -2.71 -10.99 23.76
C ARG A 33 -1.38 -10.32 23.38
N ALA A 34 -0.91 -10.48 22.15
CA ALA A 34 0.31 -9.83 21.67
C ALA A 34 0.12 -8.31 21.58
N ILE A 35 -1.01 -7.87 21.06
CA ILE A 35 -1.36 -6.44 20.99
C ILE A 35 -1.46 -5.82 22.38
N ALA A 36 -2.16 -6.49 23.32
CA ALA A 36 -2.35 -6.00 24.69
C ALA A 36 -1.02 -5.89 25.48
N ARG A 37 0.03 -6.60 25.06
CA ARG A 37 1.38 -6.44 25.62
C ARG A 37 2.12 -5.19 25.11
N GLU A 38 1.85 -4.79 23.87
CA GLU A 38 2.46 -3.60 23.25
C GLU A 38 1.71 -2.30 23.61
N VAL A 39 0.40 -2.42 23.87
CA VAL A 39 -0.47 -1.29 24.20
C VAL A 39 -1.08 -1.56 25.58
N PRO A 40 -1.01 -0.61 26.54
CA PRO A 40 -1.57 -0.82 27.88
C PRO A 40 -3.11 -0.84 27.84
N CYS A 41 -3.68 -1.96 27.40
CA CYS A 41 -5.12 -2.20 27.34
C CYS A 41 -5.44 -3.67 27.67
N SER A 42 -6.70 -3.96 27.97
CA SER A 42 -7.19 -5.32 28.11
C SER A 42 -7.47 -5.93 26.70
N GLU A 43 -7.42 -7.25 26.59
CA GLU A 43 -7.81 -7.94 25.34
C GLU A 43 -9.27 -7.59 24.95
N GLY A 44 -10.18 -7.46 25.94
CA GLY A 44 -11.56 -7.06 25.69
C GLY A 44 -11.68 -5.65 25.09
N ALA A 45 -10.79 -4.73 25.43
CA ALA A 45 -10.78 -3.40 24.85
C ALA A 45 -10.48 -3.40 23.34
N ILE A 46 -9.74 -4.38 22.84
CA ILE A 46 -9.45 -4.54 21.41
C ILE A 46 -10.75 -4.85 20.65
N TYR A 47 -11.59 -5.74 21.16
CA TYR A 47 -12.88 -6.11 20.56
C TYR A 47 -13.93 -4.97 20.58
N VAL A 48 -13.74 -3.96 21.42
CA VAL A 48 -14.57 -2.73 21.36
C VAL A 48 -14.30 -1.93 20.08
N HIS A 49 -13.06 -2.05 19.53
CA HIS A 49 -12.64 -1.29 18.37
C HIS A 49 -12.61 -2.08 17.07
N PHE A 50 -12.41 -3.39 17.15
CA PHE A 50 -12.25 -4.28 16.00
C PHE A 50 -13.05 -5.57 16.22
N LYS A 51 -13.91 -5.90 15.26
CA LYS A 51 -14.82 -7.06 15.34
C LYS A 51 -14.06 -8.38 15.42
N ASP A 52 -13.04 -8.50 14.62
CA ASP A 52 -12.22 -9.69 14.49
C ASP A 52 -10.82 -9.35 13.92
N ARG A 53 -10.04 -10.38 13.68
CA ARG A 53 -8.68 -10.29 13.14
C ARG A 53 -8.65 -9.69 11.74
N LEU A 54 -9.64 -9.99 10.88
CA LEU A 54 -9.71 -9.43 9.53
C LEU A 54 -10.01 -7.94 9.57
N ASP A 55 -10.93 -7.50 10.42
CA ASP A 55 -11.25 -6.07 10.59
C ASP A 55 -10.01 -5.27 11.01
N LEU A 56 -9.18 -5.86 11.88
CA LEU A 56 -7.90 -5.27 12.26
C LEU A 56 -6.92 -5.18 11.08
N VAL A 57 -6.76 -6.27 10.30
CA VAL A 57 -5.91 -6.31 9.10
C VAL A 57 -6.35 -5.28 8.07
N LEU A 58 -7.66 -5.20 7.78
CA LEU A 58 -8.23 -4.22 6.86
C LEU A 58 -8.03 -2.79 7.34
N SER A 59 -8.13 -2.57 8.66
CA SER A 59 -7.88 -1.25 9.24
C SER A 59 -6.41 -0.82 9.10
N VAL A 60 -5.45 -1.73 9.28
CA VAL A 60 -4.02 -1.46 9.03
C VAL A 60 -3.80 -1.12 7.56
N LEU A 61 -4.41 -1.86 6.64
CA LEU A 61 -4.34 -1.57 5.21
C LEU A 61 -4.91 -0.17 4.90
N GLN A 62 -6.07 0.17 5.46
CA GLN A 62 -6.71 1.47 5.25
C GLN A 62 -5.83 2.64 5.73
N GLU A 63 -5.15 2.50 6.87
CA GLU A 63 -4.21 3.52 7.37
C GLU A 63 -2.97 3.69 6.47
N SER A 64 -2.64 2.68 5.67
CA SER A 64 -1.51 2.71 4.73
C SER A 64 -1.88 3.30 3.36
N LEU A 65 -3.17 3.27 2.98
CA LEU A 65 -3.64 3.72 1.66
C LEU A 65 -3.24 5.16 1.29
N PRO A 66 -3.23 6.15 2.20
CA PRO A 66 -2.83 7.51 1.84
C PRO A 66 -1.42 7.61 1.26
N GLU A 67 -0.50 6.74 1.64
CA GLU A 67 0.88 6.73 1.11
C GLU A 67 0.90 6.49 -0.42
N MET A 68 -0.05 5.69 -0.93
CA MET A 68 -0.24 5.43 -2.34
C MET A 68 -1.18 6.44 -3.00
N LEU A 69 -2.34 6.67 -2.38
CA LEU A 69 -3.43 7.44 -3.01
C LEU A 69 -3.10 8.93 -3.16
N VAL A 70 -2.45 9.55 -2.16
CA VAL A 70 -2.13 10.98 -2.21
C VAL A 70 -1.20 11.30 -3.40
N PRO A 71 -0.06 10.61 -3.62
CA PRO A 71 0.77 10.85 -4.79
C PRO A 71 0.09 10.52 -6.12
N LEU A 72 -0.75 9.48 -6.18
CA LEU A 72 -1.48 9.11 -7.38
C LEU A 72 -2.51 10.18 -7.77
N HIS A 73 -3.35 10.62 -6.84
CA HIS A 73 -4.32 11.68 -7.11
C HIS A 73 -3.67 13.02 -7.45
N ALA A 74 -2.46 13.28 -6.92
CA ALA A 74 -1.73 14.48 -7.27
C ALA A 74 -1.26 14.51 -8.73
N LEU A 75 -1.25 13.38 -9.45
CA LEU A 75 -0.87 13.32 -10.85
C LEU A 75 -1.83 14.12 -11.75
N GLU A 76 -3.12 14.09 -11.48
CA GLU A 76 -4.12 14.84 -12.25
C GLU A 76 -3.78 16.34 -12.32
N ALA A 77 -3.43 16.93 -11.17
CA ALA A 77 -3.03 18.35 -11.12
C ALA A 77 -1.64 18.63 -11.71
N LYS A 78 -0.88 17.59 -12.05
CA LYS A 78 0.46 17.71 -12.61
C LYS A 78 0.52 17.52 -14.14
N VAL A 79 -0.59 17.19 -14.77
CA VAL A 79 -0.67 17.09 -16.23
C VAL A 79 -0.20 18.40 -16.88
N GLY A 80 0.69 18.30 -17.85
CA GLY A 80 1.29 19.44 -18.54
C GLY A 80 2.30 20.24 -17.71
N THR A 81 2.59 19.87 -16.46
CA THR A 81 3.53 20.59 -15.58
C THR A 81 4.75 19.75 -15.23
N GLY A 82 5.88 20.39 -14.90
CA GLY A 82 7.12 19.69 -14.59
C GLY A 82 7.58 18.77 -15.73
N THR A 83 8.14 17.61 -15.41
CA THR A 83 8.40 16.54 -16.40
C THR A 83 7.60 15.28 -16.05
N PRO A 84 7.11 14.51 -17.04
CA PRO A 84 6.38 13.26 -16.80
C PRO A 84 7.17 12.30 -15.93
N GLU A 85 8.47 12.16 -16.18
CA GLU A 85 9.35 11.29 -15.40
C GLU A 85 9.37 11.69 -13.92
N LYS A 86 9.54 12.98 -13.61
CA LYS A 86 9.57 13.48 -12.23
C LYS A 86 8.24 13.27 -11.51
N ASN A 87 7.13 13.47 -12.23
CA ASN A 87 5.80 13.28 -11.69
C ASN A 87 5.52 11.81 -11.40
N LEU A 88 5.84 10.89 -12.33
CA LEU A 88 5.71 9.45 -12.16
C LEU A 88 6.66 8.93 -11.06
N LYS A 89 7.89 9.43 -10.98
CA LYS A 89 8.82 9.07 -9.90
C LYS A 89 8.24 9.39 -8.52
N ALA A 90 7.57 10.52 -8.35
CA ALA A 90 6.90 10.87 -7.09
C ALA A 90 5.76 9.89 -6.76
N ALA A 91 4.96 9.49 -7.76
CA ALA A 91 3.90 8.52 -7.61
C ALA A 91 4.45 7.11 -7.25
N VAL A 92 5.45 6.63 -7.99
CA VAL A 92 6.11 5.34 -7.73
C VAL A 92 6.77 5.30 -6.35
N THR A 93 7.36 6.41 -5.89
CA THR A 93 7.88 6.52 -4.51
C THR A 93 6.76 6.31 -3.47
N GLY A 94 5.56 6.80 -3.74
CA GLY A 94 4.38 6.53 -2.90
C GLY A 94 3.98 5.05 -2.93
N LEU A 95 3.98 4.43 -4.12
CA LEU A 95 3.72 2.99 -4.28
C LEU A 95 4.73 2.14 -3.49
N LEU A 96 6.01 2.49 -3.54
CA LEU A 96 7.05 1.77 -2.79
C LEU A 96 6.84 1.86 -1.29
N ARG A 97 6.50 3.04 -0.75
CA ARG A 97 6.19 3.17 0.68
C ARG A 97 4.99 2.31 1.08
N PHE A 98 3.91 2.38 0.30
CA PHE A 98 2.71 1.58 0.53
C PHE A 98 3.02 0.08 0.46
N HIS A 99 3.62 -0.40 -0.64
CA HIS A 99 3.94 -1.81 -0.81
C HIS A 99 4.91 -2.31 0.27
N GLY A 100 5.97 -1.55 0.58
CA GLY A 100 6.91 -1.94 1.64
C GLY A 100 6.24 -2.09 3.00
N ARG A 101 5.21 -1.28 3.28
CA ARG A 101 4.45 -1.35 4.52
C ARG A 101 3.48 -2.54 4.57
N VAL A 102 2.79 -2.82 3.46
CA VAL A 102 1.72 -3.84 3.43
C VAL A 102 2.21 -5.23 2.99
N MET A 103 3.37 -5.33 2.36
CA MET A 103 3.91 -6.58 1.81
C MET A 103 3.94 -7.75 2.82
N PRO A 104 4.48 -7.59 4.06
CA PRO A 104 4.53 -8.70 5.02
C PRO A 104 3.13 -9.19 5.38
N MET A 105 2.16 -8.29 5.43
CA MET A 105 0.75 -8.61 5.68
C MET A 105 0.14 -9.38 4.51
N LEU A 106 0.34 -8.91 3.27
CA LEU A 106 -0.21 -9.56 2.06
C LEU A 106 0.38 -10.96 1.87
N CYS A 107 1.70 -11.12 2.06
CA CYS A 107 2.36 -12.43 2.01
C CYS A 107 1.77 -13.40 3.05
N SER A 108 1.57 -12.93 4.28
CA SER A 108 0.98 -13.75 5.34
C SER A 108 -0.49 -14.08 5.07
N LEU A 109 -1.26 -13.12 4.53
CA LEU A 109 -2.67 -13.28 4.22
C LEU A 109 -2.88 -14.33 3.12
N SER A 110 -1.98 -14.41 2.14
CA SER A 110 -2.06 -15.39 1.06
C SER A 110 -1.95 -16.85 1.52
N MET A 111 -1.44 -17.08 2.73
CA MET A 111 -1.29 -18.40 3.34
C MET A 111 -2.51 -18.82 4.18
N GLU A 112 -3.48 -17.94 4.41
CA GLU A 112 -4.68 -18.20 5.19
C GLU A 112 -5.94 -18.10 4.30
N GLU A 113 -6.34 -19.22 3.70
CA GLU A 113 -7.40 -19.28 2.67
C GLU A 113 -8.72 -18.62 3.12
N GLU A 114 -9.20 -18.92 4.32
CA GLU A 114 -10.45 -18.33 4.83
C GLU A 114 -10.35 -16.80 4.94
N LEU A 115 -9.25 -16.28 5.48
CA LEU A 115 -9.01 -14.85 5.58
C LEU A 115 -8.84 -14.19 4.21
N LEU A 116 -8.17 -14.87 3.27
CA LEU A 116 -7.98 -14.38 1.92
C LEU A 116 -9.30 -14.25 1.15
N VAL A 117 -10.20 -15.23 1.28
CA VAL A 117 -11.55 -15.17 0.67
C VAL A 117 -12.35 -13.98 1.24
N ARG A 118 -12.35 -13.81 2.56
CA ARG A 118 -13.04 -12.69 3.22
C ARG A 118 -12.41 -11.35 2.83
N PHE A 119 -11.10 -11.29 2.70
CA PHE A 119 -10.37 -10.09 2.26
C PHE A 119 -10.77 -9.70 0.83
N ARG A 120 -10.79 -10.66 -0.12
CA ARG A 120 -11.24 -10.42 -1.51
C ARG A 120 -12.64 -9.83 -1.54
N ARG A 121 -13.59 -10.46 -0.86
CA ARG A 121 -14.97 -9.93 -0.76
C ARG A 121 -15.02 -8.52 -0.21
N SER A 122 -14.24 -8.23 0.82
CA SER A 122 -14.18 -6.88 1.40
C SER A 122 -13.63 -5.83 0.43
N LEU A 123 -12.69 -6.19 -0.45
CA LEU A 123 -12.21 -5.30 -1.51
C LEU A 123 -13.28 -5.11 -2.61
N GLU A 124 -13.95 -6.18 -3.03
CA GLU A 124 -15.04 -6.17 -4.02
C GLU A 124 -16.18 -5.27 -3.54
N ASP A 125 -16.70 -5.52 -2.32
CA ASP A 125 -17.79 -4.75 -1.71
C ASP A 125 -17.45 -3.26 -1.56
N ALA A 126 -16.20 -2.94 -1.28
CA ALA A 126 -15.71 -1.57 -1.19
C ALA A 126 -15.39 -0.95 -2.55
N GLY A 127 -15.45 -1.72 -3.65
CA GLY A 127 -15.01 -1.32 -4.97
C GLY A 127 -13.53 -0.86 -4.96
N LYS A 128 -12.67 -1.54 -4.22
CA LYS A 128 -11.24 -1.24 -4.06
C LYS A 128 -10.42 -2.36 -4.65
N GLY A 129 -9.25 -2.02 -5.18
CA GLY A 129 -8.33 -3.00 -5.76
C GLY A 129 -7.11 -2.30 -6.38
N PRO A 130 -6.08 -3.07 -6.75
CA PRO A 130 -4.87 -2.52 -7.38
C PRO A 130 -5.14 -1.94 -8.78
N ASP A 131 -6.19 -2.40 -9.46
CA ASP A 131 -6.68 -1.93 -10.76
C ASP A 131 -6.94 -0.42 -10.80
N ARG A 132 -7.44 0.16 -9.72
CA ARG A 132 -7.68 1.61 -9.63
C ARG A 132 -6.39 2.42 -9.66
N GLY A 133 -5.35 1.96 -8.99
CA GLY A 133 -4.04 2.60 -9.03
C GLY A 133 -3.43 2.54 -10.42
N ILE A 134 -3.60 1.41 -11.12
CA ILE A 134 -3.16 1.24 -12.51
C ILE A 134 -3.93 2.19 -13.42
N ALA A 135 -5.26 2.27 -13.28
CA ALA A 135 -6.09 3.17 -14.09
C ALA A 135 -5.68 4.64 -13.91
N THR A 136 -5.40 5.09 -12.68
CA THR A 136 -4.96 6.46 -12.41
C THR A 136 -3.61 6.78 -13.07
N LEU A 137 -2.66 5.84 -13.01
CA LEU A 137 -1.36 5.98 -13.69
C LEU A 137 -1.52 6.01 -15.20
N ALA A 138 -2.34 5.10 -15.77
CA ALA A 138 -2.61 5.05 -17.20
C ALA A 138 -3.24 6.34 -17.70
N GLN A 139 -4.25 6.84 -17.02
CA GLN A 139 -4.90 8.11 -17.35
C GLN A 139 -3.92 9.28 -17.38
N TYR A 140 -3.00 9.36 -16.42
CA TYR A 140 -1.96 10.39 -16.43
C TYR A 140 -1.05 10.25 -17.66
N ILE A 141 -0.60 9.03 -17.99
CA ILE A 141 0.25 8.77 -19.16
C ILE A 141 -0.48 9.17 -20.45
N GLU A 142 -1.74 8.79 -20.62
CA GLU A 142 -2.58 9.16 -21.77
C GLU A 142 -2.72 10.69 -21.93
N GLN A 143 -2.93 11.40 -20.82
CA GLN A 143 -3.04 12.86 -20.84
C GLN A 143 -1.71 13.53 -21.24
N GLU A 144 -0.57 13.00 -20.77
CA GLU A 144 0.75 13.50 -21.17
C GLU A 144 1.09 13.14 -22.64
N GLN A 145 0.59 12.02 -23.15
CA GLN A 145 0.67 11.64 -24.57
C GLN A 145 -0.14 12.60 -25.44
N ALA A 146 -1.35 12.97 -25.02
CA ALA A 146 -2.17 13.94 -25.73
C ALA A 146 -1.50 15.32 -25.84
N LEU A 147 -0.60 15.65 -24.90
CA LEU A 147 0.22 16.86 -24.91
C LEU A 147 1.56 16.70 -25.66
N GLY A 148 1.84 15.51 -26.23
CA GLY A 148 3.10 15.19 -26.92
C GLY A 148 4.32 15.08 -25.99
N ARG A 149 4.12 14.89 -24.68
CA ARG A 149 5.18 14.86 -23.68
C ARG A 149 5.63 13.43 -23.29
N ILE A 150 4.80 12.44 -23.60
CA ILE A 150 5.15 11.01 -23.63
C ILE A 150 4.87 10.52 -25.05
N GLU A 151 5.68 9.58 -25.54
CA GLU A 151 5.50 9.02 -26.87
C GLU A 151 4.17 8.25 -26.98
N SER A 152 3.41 8.48 -28.05
CA SER A 152 2.13 7.79 -28.30
C SER A 152 2.28 6.29 -28.56
N ALA A 153 3.49 5.82 -28.87
CA ALA A 153 3.79 4.41 -29.05
C ALA A 153 3.87 3.62 -27.73
N VAL A 154 3.91 4.30 -26.59
CA VAL A 154 3.85 3.66 -25.25
C VAL A 154 2.39 3.28 -24.98
N ASP A 155 2.15 2.00 -24.70
CA ASP A 155 0.83 1.56 -24.20
C ASP A 155 0.67 1.97 -22.74
N ALA A 156 -0.22 2.93 -22.49
CA ALA A 156 -0.37 3.57 -21.18
C ALA A 156 -0.78 2.59 -20.09
N LEU A 157 -1.64 1.63 -20.41
CA LEU A 157 -2.10 0.62 -19.44
C LEU A 157 -0.99 -0.36 -19.08
N THR A 158 -0.23 -0.82 -20.08
CA THR A 158 0.94 -1.68 -19.87
C THR A 158 2.02 -0.97 -19.08
N ALA A 159 2.33 0.29 -19.39
CA ALA A 159 3.29 1.10 -18.66
C ALA A 159 2.88 1.30 -17.20
N ALA A 160 1.62 1.64 -16.95
CA ALA A 160 1.06 1.77 -15.60
C ALA A 160 1.13 0.44 -14.82
N GLY A 161 0.78 -0.67 -15.48
CA GLY A 161 0.90 -2.00 -14.92
C GLY A 161 2.34 -2.36 -14.55
N ALA A 162 3.30 -2.02 -15.43
CA ALA A 162 4.73 -2.23 -15.18
C ALA A 162 5.24 -1.42 -13.97
N LEU A 163 4.82 -0.16 -13.82
CA LEU A 163 5.17 0.67 -12.66
C LEU A 163 4.61 0.09 -11.36
N MET A 164 3.36 -0.36 -11.38
CA MET A 164 2.72 -1.01 -10.23
C MET A 164 3.42 -2.33 -9.87
N ALA A 165 3.61 -3.21 -10.85
CA ALA A 165 4.25 -4.52 -10.67
C ALA A 165 5.72 -4.38 -10.25
N GLY A 166 6.47 -3.45 -10.85
CA GLY A 166 7.86 -3.19 -10.50
C GLY A 166 8.02 -2.72 -9.06
N SER A 167 7.16 -1.79 -8.60
CA SER A 167 7.18 -1.34 -7.21
C SER A 167 6.83 -2.46 -6.22
N PHE A 168 5.87 -3.33 -6.57
CA PHE A 168 5.52 -4.50 -5.78
C PHE A 168 6.67 -5.50 -5.74
N PHE A 169 7.24 -5.86 -6.89
CA PHE A 169 8.36 -6.80 -7.00
C PHE A 169 9.59 -6.30 -6.23
N HIS A 170 9.90 -5.01 -6.31
CA HIS A 170 10.98 -4.41 -5.53
C HIS A 170 10.78 -4.64 -4.02
N CYS A 171 9.60 -4.33 -3.49
CA CYS A 171 9.30 -4.53 -2.07
C CYS A 171 9.29 -6.01 -1.67
N PHE A 172 8.81 -6.90 -2.55
CA PHE A 172 8.81 -8.34 -2.33
C PHE A 172 10.24 -8.89 -2.25
N THR A 173 11.10 -8.52 -3.20
CA THR A 173 12.51 -8.97 -3.20
C THR A 173 13.32 -8.39 -2.06
N SER A 174 13.09 -7.12 -1.68
CA SER A 174 13.69 -6.52 -0.49
C SER A 174 13.30 -7.26 0.79
N GLN A 175 12.05 -7.73 0.87
CA GLN A 175 11.59 -8.55 2.00
C GLN A 175 12.28 -9.92 2.08
N LEU A 176 12.63 -10.53 0.92
CA LEU A 176 13.28 -11.84 0.85
C LEU A 176 14.80 -11.77 1.01
N LEU A 177 15.43 -10.77 0.40
CA LEU A 177 16.88 -10.69 0.24
C LEU A 177 17.53 -9.66 1.17
N GLY A 178 16.73 -8.88 1.90
CA GLY A 178 17.20 -7.69 2.61
C GLY A 178 17.33 -6.48 1.67
N ASP A 179 18.04 -5.43 2.12
CA ASP A 179 18.12 -4.14 1.40
C ASP A 179 18.96 -4.16 0.12
N GLU A 180 19.45 -5.31 -0.32
CA GLU A 180 20.29 -5.47 -1.53
C GLU A 180 19.47 -5.57 -2.82
N ASN A 181 18.46 -4.74 -3.02
CA ASN A 181 17.71 -4.77 -4.27
C ASN A 181 18.22 -3.72 -5.25
N PRO A 182 18.70 -4.13 -6.44
CA PRO A 182 19.30 -3.22 -7.41
C PRO A 182 18.32 -2.37 -8.22
N MET A 183 17.00 -2.53 -8.02
CA MET A 183 16.02 -1.79 -8.82
C MET A 183 15.91 -0.34 -8.38
N ASP A 184 16.32 0.57 -9.25
CA ASP A 184 16.19 2.00 -9.07
C ASP A 184 14.85 2.53 -9.65
N VAL A 185 14.19 3.41 -8.90
CA VAL A 185 12.89 4.02 -9.30
C VAL A 185 13.02 4.80 -10.61
N GLU A 186 14.15 5.46 -10.83
CA GLU A 186 14.39 6.26 -12.04
C GLU A 186 14.47 5.36 -13.26
N SER A 187 15.21 4.25 -13.15
CA SER A 187 15.30 3.22 -14.18
C SER A 187 13.94 2.60 -14.49
N LEU A 188 13.15 2.28 -13.47
CA LEU A 188 11.80 1.73 -13.63
C LEU A 188 10.88 2.69 -14.40
N VAL A 189 10.86 3.96 -14.02
CA VAL A 189 10.03 4.98 -14.70
C VAL A 189 10.52 5.18 -16.14
N THR A 190 11.82 5.30 -16.35
CA THR A 190 12.40 5.47 -17.69
C THR A 190 12.04 4.30 -18.60
N LEU A 191 12.17 3.06 -18.12
CA LEU A 191 11.80 1.85 -18.87
C LEU A 191 10.31 1.83 -19.25
N ALA A 192 9.45 2.33 -18.37
CA ALA A 192 8.00 2.28 -18.58
C ALA A 192 7.50 3.30 -19.62
N ILE A 193 8.15 4.47 -19.76
CA ILE A 193 7.65 5.58 -20.61
C ILE A 193 8.57 6.00 -21.77
N LYS A 194 9.74 5.39 -21.87
CA LYS A 194 10.67 5.59 -23.01
C LYS A 194 10.80 4.28 -23.79
N LYS A 195 10.79 4.41 -25.10
CA LYS A 195 11.15 3.34 -26.02
C LYS A 195 12.63 3.33 -26.31
#